data_5a7de18e91f2fbcc222efdc22a08b864
#
_entry.id   5a7de18e91f2fbcc222efdc22a08b864
#
_cell.length_a   1.000
_cell.length_b   1.000
_cell.length_c   1.000
_cell.angle_alpha   90.00
_cell.angle_beta   90.00
_cell.angle_gamma   90.00
#
_symmetry.space_group_name_H-M   'P 1'
#
loop_
_entity.id
_entity.type
_entity.pdbx_description
1 polymer ?
#
loop_
_entity_poly.entity_id
_entity_poly.type
_entity_poly.pdbx_seq_one_letter_code
_entity_poly.pdbx_strand_id
1 'polypeptide(L)'
;MRTNSLSFRLIFTSAVVAIVLLVSAAFLLAYLFQSAVERNFDARLRAILDGLLANVELGTDGAPGMEGQIADPRFSIPLSGWYWQVSPPKDKALGELASESSLEKRLVPTDADLKARDVGGVASFYILDSEGKELRAIEQKFNLFGGEDEFSFLVAGNFDELKEEVQAFRRALYGVLALLGFGLLASILLQV
;
A
#
# COMPACT_ATOMS: atom_id res chain seq x y z
N MET A 1 43.58 3.72 -32.42
CA MET A 1 42.32 2.93 -32.41
C MET A 1 41.35 3.53 -33.40
N ARG A 2 40.94 2.78 -34.44
CA ARG A 2 40.05 3.28 -35.50
C ARG A 2 38.58 3.11 -35.02
N THR A 3 38.01 4.16 -34.41
CA THR A 3 36.61 4.23 -33.96
C THR A 3 35.59 4.19 -35.12
N ASN A 4 36.04 4.06 -36.35
CA ASN A 4 35.21 4.04 -37.56
C ASN A 4 35.03 2.63 -38.18
N SER A 5 35.31 1.57 -37.44
CA SER A 5 35.07 0.21 -37.92
C SER A 5 33.55 -0.08 -37.84
N LEU A 6 33.00 -0.69 -38.88
CA LEU A 6 31.58 -1.07 -38.97
C LEU A 6 31.19 -1.98 -37.78
N SER A 7 32.10 -2.85 -37.37
CA SER A 7 31.97 -3.74 -36.22
C SER A 7 31.84 -2.97 -34.91
N PHE A 8 32.62 -1.92 -34.68
CA PHE A 8 32.50 -1.09 -33.47
C PHE A 8 31.14 -0.41 -33.35
N ARG A 9 30.64 0.17 -34.45
CA ARG A 9 29.32 0.80 -34.47
C ARG A 9 28.20 -0.19 -34.18
N LEU A 10 28.28 -1.41 -34.72
CA LEU A 10 27.30 -2.46 -34.50
C LEU A 10 27.29 -2.92 -33.04
N ILE A 11 28.49 -3.20 -32.46
CA ILE A 11 28.64 -3.62 -31.07
C ILE A 11 28.13 -2.52 -30.13
N PHE A 12 28.50 -1.26 -30.37
CA PHE A 12 28.11 -0.15 -29.55
C PHE A 12 26.58 0.07 -29.58
N THR A 13 25.94 0.07 -30.74
CA THR A 13 24.50 0.20 -30.85
C THR A 13 23.76 -0.96 -30.18
N SER A 14 24.23 -2.19 -30.35
CA SER A 14 23.63 -3.35 -29.67
C SER A 14 23.77 -3.26 -28.16
N ALA A 15 24.90 -2.79 -27.65
CA ALA A 15 25.11 -2.59 -26.22
C ALA A 15 24.18 -1.50 -25.64
N VAL A 16 24.03 -0.38 -26.35
CA VAL A 16 23.11 0.68 -25.92
C VAL A 16 21.68 0.17 -25.86
N VAL A 17 21.24 -0.54 -26.91
CA VAL A 17 19.90 -1.16 -26.92
C VAL A 17 19.72 -2.14 -25.77
N ALA A 18 20.71 -3.01 -25.52
CA ALA A 18 20.65 -3.97 -24.42
C ALA A 18 20.56 -3.28 -23.06
N ILE A 19 21.34 -2.21 -22.83
CA ILE A 19 21.29 -1.43 -21.58
C ILE A 19 19.90 -0.79 -21.40
N VAL A 20 19.37 -0.17 -22.46
CA VAL A 20 18.03 0.45 -22.39
C VAL A 20 16.96 -0.58 -22.05
N LEU A 21 17.01 -1.77 -22.66
CA LEU A 21 16.08 -2.85 -22.37
C LEU A 21 16.20 -3.36 -20.93
N LEU A 22 17.45 -3.54 -20.44
CA LEU A 22 17.71 -3.98 -19.06
C LEU A 22 17.18 -2.96 -18.05
N VAL A 23 17.44 -1.67 -18.27
CA VAL A 23 16.94 -0.60 -17.37
C VAL A 23 15.42 -0.55 -17.39
N SER A 24 14.81 -0.61 -18.57
CA SER A 24 13.35 -0.61 -18.70
C SER A 24 12.71 -1.83 -18.01
N ALA A 25 13.29 -3.01 -18.18
CA ALA A 25 12.85 -4.24 -17.52
C ALA A 25 12.96 -4.14 -15.99
N ALA A 26 14.02 -3.51 -15.48
CA ALA A 26 14.18 -3.30 -14.05
C ALA A 26 13.13 -2.36 -13.47
N PHE A 27 12.86 -1.25 -14.13
CA PHE A 27 11.78 -0.35 -13.68
C PHE A 27 10.44 -1.06 -13.65
N LEU A 28 10.12 -1.81 -14.72
CA LEU A 28 8.89 -2.57 -14.79
C LEU A 28 8.81 -3.61 -13.67
N LEU A 29 9.87 -4.37 -13.43
CA LEU A 29 9.90 -5.41 -12.41
C LEU A 29 9.78 -4.81 -11.01
N ALA A 30 10.49 -3.70 -10.72
CA ALA A 30 10.37 -3.00 -9.44
C ALA A 30 8.95 -2.49 -9.20
N TYR A 31 8.31 -1.92 -10.23
CA TYR A 31 6.93 -1.46 -10.17
C TYR A 31 5.94 -2.62 -9.92
N LEU A 32 6.07 -3.72 -10.68
CA LEU A 32 5.21 -4.89 -10.51
C LEU A 32 5.35 -5.52 -9.14
N PHE A 33 6.58 -5.60 -8.61
CA PHE A 33 6.83 -6.13 -7.27
C PHE A 33 6.18 -5.24 -6.19
N GLN A 34 6.42 -3.93 -6.24
CA GLN A 34 5.79 -2.99 -5.31
C GLN A 34 4.26 -3.09 -5.36
N SER A 35 3.67 -3.07 -6.56
CA SER A 35 2.23 -3.20 -6.73
C SER A 35 1.68 -4.54 -6.21
N ALA A 36 2.45 -5.63 -6.31
CA ALA A 36 2.05 -6.92 -5.77
C ALA A 36 2.05 -6.90 -4.23
N VAL A 37 3.07 -6.31 -3.61
CA VAL A 37 3.17 -6.16 -2.15
C VAL A 37 2.01 -5.32 -1.62
N GLU A 38 1.74 -4.16 -2.24
CA GLU A 38 0.61 -3.30 -1.85
C GLU A 38 -0.74 -4.02 -1.97
N ARG A 39 -0.99 -4.71 -3.08
CA ARG A 39 -2.24 -5.49 -3.24
C ARG A 39 -2.41 -6.59 -2.20
N ASN A 40 -1.33 -7.30 -1.84
CA ASN A 40 -1.39 -8.32 -0.80
C ASN A 40 -1.70 -7.72 0.56
N PHE A 41 -1.13 -6.55 0.86
CA PHE A 41 -1.42 -5.84 2.09
C PHE A 41 -2.86 -5.32 2.13
N ASP A 42 -3.33 -4.71 1.05
CA ASP A 42 -4.72 -4.25 0.91
C ASP A 42 -5.72 -5.41 1.05
N ALA A 43 -5.40 -6.60 0.51
CA ALA A 43 -6.23 -7.80 0.68
C ALA A 43 -6.32 -8.23 2.16
N ARG A 44 -5.21 -8.10 2.91
CA ARG A 44 -5.20 -8.35 4.36
C ARG A 44 -6.05 -7.34 5.13
N LEU A 45 -5.91 -6.04 4.80
CA LEU A 45 -6.75 -5.00 5.40
C LEU A 45 -8.23 -5.22 5.09
N ARG A 46 -8.57 -5.67 3.86
CA ARG A 46 -9.94 -6.03 3.48
C ARG A 46 -10.50 -7.15 4.33
N ALA A 47 -9.76 -8.22 4.54
CA ALA A 47 -10.21 -9.32 5.38
C ALA A 47 -10.52 -8.85 6.82
N ILE A 48 -9.73 -7.89 7.34
CA ILE A 48 -9.99 -7.27 8.65
C ILE A 48 -11.24 -6.40 8.60
N LEU A 49 -11.42 -5.60 7.52
CA LEU A 49 -12.60 -4.75 7.34
C LEU A 49 -13.88 -5.58 7.23
N ASP A 50 -13.86 -6.70 6.51
CA ASP A 50 -14.97 -7.64 6.42
C ASP A 50 -15.31 -8.24 7.81
N GLY A 51 -14.28 -8.57 8.59
CA GLY A 51 -14.45 -9.01 9.98
C GLY A 51 -15.01 -7.91 10.88
N LEU A 52 -14.60 -6.66 10.69
CA LEU A 52 -15.14 -5.51 11.42
C LEU A 52 -16.63 -5.32 11.08
N LEU A 53 -16.97 -5.37 9.79
CA LEU A 53 -18.35 -5.23 9.33
C LEU A 53 -19.26 -6.33 9.89
N ALA A 54 -18.77 -7.56 10.03
CA ALA A 54 -19.54 -8.68 10.57
C ALA A 54 -19.80 -8.56 12.09
N ASN A 55 -19.06 -7.72 12.81
CA ASN A 55 -19.18 -7.56 14.27
C ASN A 55 -19.77 -6.20 14.69
N VAL A 56 -20.09 -5.32 13.74
CA VAL A 56 -20.68 -4.00 14.04
C VAL A 56 -22.19 -4.04 13.78
N GLU A 57 -22.95 -3.64 14.78
CA GLU A 57 -24.40 -3.54 14.72
C GLU A 57 -24.85 -2.13 15.09
N LEU A 58 -26.09 -1.77 14.69
CA LEU A 58 -26.70 -0.51 15.12
C LEU A 58 -27.41 -0.71 16.47
N GLY A 59 -27.05 0.10 17.44
CA GLY A 59 -27.80 0.22 18.68
C GLY A 59 -29.18 0.80 18.45
N THR A 60 -30.05 0.73 19.48
CA THR A 60 -31.40 1.28 19.42
C THR A 60 -31.45 2.81 19.29
N ASP A 61 -30.34 3.47 19.58
CA ASP A 61 -30.10 4.92 19.43
C ASP A 61 -29.53 5.30 18.06
N GLY A 62 -29.34 4.30 17.18
CA GLY A 62 -28.70 4.48 15.85
C GLY A 62 -27.19 4.67 15.88
N ALA A 63 -26.56 4.56 17.05
CA ALA A 63 -25.11 4.58 17.16
C ALA A 63 -24.54 3.19 16.81
N PRO A 64 -23.34 3.12 16.18
CA PRO A 64 -22.69 1.84 15.93
C PRO A 64 -22.22 1.23 17.25
N GLY A 65 -22.51 -0.05 17.45
CA GLY A 65 -22.04 -0.87 18.56
C GLY A 65 -21.24 -2.06 18.05
N MET A 66 -20.42 -2.67 18.89
CA MET A 66 -19.64 -3.84 18.51
C MET A 66 -20.05 -5.03 19.37
N GLU A 67 -20.47 -6.13 18.73
CA GLU A 67 -20.63 -7.43 19.37
C GLU A 67 -19.32 -8.24 19.19
N GLY A 68 -18.57 -8.40 20.30
CA GLY A 68 -17.32 -9.14 20.30
C GLY A 68 -16.08 -8.26 20.14
N GLN A 69 -14.96 -8.91 19.90
CA GLN A 69 -13.65 -8.26 19.67
C GLN A 69 -13.06 -8.74 18.34
N ILE A 70 -12.40 -7.86 17.62
CA ILE A 70 -11.56 -8.28 16.50
C ILE A 70 -10.42 -9.13 17.05
N ALA A 71 -10.30 -10.36 16.56
CA ALA A 71 -9.38 -11.37 17.08
C ALA A 71 -7.87 -11.03 16.92
N ASP A 72 -7.53 -9.89 16.33
CA ASP A 72 -6.14 -9.47 16.13
C ASP A 72 -5.66 -8.60 17.32
N PRO A 73 -4.74 -9.10 18.15
CA PRO A 73 -4.30 -8.41 19.38
C PRO A 73 -3.60 -7.07 19.11
N ARG A 74 -3.17 -6.80 17.86
CA ARG A 74 -2.53 -5.54 17.51
C ARG A 74 -3.46 -4.34 17.66
N PHE A 75 -4.77 -4.55 17.57
CA PHE A 75 -5.77 -3.49 17.76
C PHE A 75 -6.03 -3.12 19.23
N SER A 76 -5.51 -3.93 20.17
CA SER A 76 -5.55 -3.63 21.62
C SER A 76 -4.23 -3.06 22.15
N ILE A 77 -3.15 -3.11 21.36
CA ILE A 77 -1.85 -2.57 21.76
C ILE A 77 -1.78 -1.08 21.44
N PRO A 78 -1.65 -0.18 22.43
CA PRO A 78 -1.55 1.25 22.19
C PRO A 78 -0.45 1.60 21.18
N LEU A 79 -0.78 2.45 20.20
CA LEU A 79 0.13 2.97 19.18
C LEU A 79 0.84 1.88 18.36
N SER A 80 0.21 0.72 18.20
CA SER A 80 0.74 -0.42 17.45
C SER A 80 0.98 -0.15 15.96
N GLY A 81 0.39 0.94 15.42
CA GLY A 81 0.33 1.21 13.98
C GLY A 81 -0.76 0.40 13.27
N TRP A 82 -1.63 -0.29 14.01
CA TRP A 82 -2.79 -1.00 13.49
C TRP A 82 -4.05 -0.43 14.12
N TYR A 83 -4.89 0.16 13.30
CA TYR A 83 -6.06 0.91 13.75
C TYR A 83 -7.27 0.53 12.91
N TRP A 84 -8.44 0.55 13.53
CA TRP A 84 -9.71 0.55 12.83
C TRP A 84 -10.63 1.60 13.46
N GLN A 85 -11.54 2.11 12.65
CA GLN A 85 -12.59 3.03 13.11
C GLN A 85 -13.85 2.88 12.27
N VAL A 86 -15.00 3.14 12.89
CA VAL A 86 -16.32 3.23 12.25
C VAL A 86 -16.86 4.59 12.57
N SER A 87 -17.04 5.41 11.54
CA SER A 87 -17.50 6.79 11.67
C SER A 87 -18.90 6.95 11.05
N PRO A 88 -19.82 7.61 11.73
CA PRO A 88 -21.13 7.94 11.18
C PRO A 88 -21.03 8.99 10.07
N PRO A 89 -22.13 9.26 9.33
CA PRO A 89 -22.21 10.40 8.42
C PRO A 89 -21.86 11.72 9.11
N LYS A 90 -21.16 12.62 8.41
CA LYS A 90 -20.65 13.89 8.95
C LYS A 90 -21.75 14.84 9.50
N ASP A 91 -22.97 14.66 9.07
CA ASP A 91 -24.15 15.46 9.46
C ASP A 91 -24.88 14.93 10.70
N LYS A 92 -24.44 13.78 11.24
CA LYS A 92 -25.07 13.15 12.40
C LYS A 92 -24.11 13.10 13.59
N ALA A 93 -24.58 13.56 14.75
CA ALA A 93 -23.85 13.49 16.02
C ALA A 93 -24.02 12.11 16.67
N LEU A 94 -23.74 11.03 15.93
CA LEU A 94 -23.73 9.67 16.43
C LEU A 94 -22.35 9.31 16.98
N GLY A 95 -22.30 8.33 17.89
CA GLY A 95 -21.03 7.84 18.44
C GLY A 95 -20.13 7.22 17.36
N GLU A 96 -18.83 7.32 17.55
CA GLU A 96 -17.83 6.65 16.72
C GLU A 96 -17.25 5.46 17.47
N LEU A 97 -16.93 4.38 16.73
CA LEU A 97 -16.15 3.27 17.27
C LEU A 97 -14.74 3.34 16.75
N ALA A 98 -13.78 2.98 17.59
CA ALA A 98 -12.39 2.83 17.18
C ALA A 98 -11.66 1.78 18.03
N SER A 99 -10.56 1.26 17.47
CA SER A 99 -9.68 0.34 18.19
C SER A 99 -9.05 1.00 19.41
N GLU A 100 -8.81 0.24 20.47
CA GLU A 100 -8.11 0.69 21.67
C GLU A 100 -6.70 1.21 21.35
N SER A 101 -6.06 0.64 20.32
CA SER A 101 -4.74 1.04 19.85
C SER A 101 -4.64 2.51 19.44
N SER A 102 -5.75 3.14 19.03
CA SER A 102 -5.79 4.54 18.59
C SER A 102 -5.71 5.56 19.72
N LEU A 103 -5.91 5.15 20.98
CA LEU A 103 -5.96 6.04 22.15
C LEU A 103 -6.86 7.26 21.93
N GLU A 104 -8.07 7.02 21.41
CA GLU A 104 -9.08 8.05 21.10
C GLU A 104 -8.68 9.04 19.97
N LYS A 105 -7.49 8.90 19.39
CA LYS A 105 -7.08 9.71 18.25
C LYS A 105 -7.66 9.11 16.96
N ARG A 106 -8.26 9.95 16.14
CA ARG A 106 -8.92 9.54 14.90
C ARG A 106 -8.01 9.73 13.70
N LEU A 107 -8.08 8.78 12.79
CA LEU A 107 -7.51 8.93 11.45
C LEU A 107 -8.51 9.71 10.59
N VAL A 108 -8.07 10.81 10.01
CA VAL A 108 -8.92 11.67 9.18
C VAL A 108 -8.42 11.64 7.74
N PRO A 109 -9.02 10.81 6.87
CA PRO A 109 -8.67 10.79 5.46
C PRO A 109 -9.09 12.10 4.79
N THR A 110 -8.33 12.52 3.79
CA THR A 110 -8.68 13.70 2.98
C THR A 110 -9.73 13.33 1.92
N ASP A 111 -10.46 14.33 1.42
CA ASP A 111 -11.41 14.10 0.33
C ASP A 111 -10.72 13.58 -0.95
N ALA A 112 -9.44 13.84 -1.13
CA ALA A 112 -8.65 13.31 -2.24
C ALA A 112 -8.43 11.80 -2.09
N ASP A 113 -8.12 11.33 -0.87
CA ASP A 113 -7.93 9.92 -0.55
C ASP A 113 -9.19 9.09 -0.82
N LEU A 114 -10.36 9.67 -0.54
CA LEU A 114 -11.65 9.02 -0.66
C LEU A 114 -12.24 9.04 -2.08
N LYS A 115 -11.67 9.80 -3.03
CA LYS A 115 -12.16 9.89 -4.41
C LYS A 115 -11.78 8.70 -5.27
N ALA A 116 -10.61 8.12 -5.04
CA ALA A 116 -10.08 7.00 -5.83
C ALA A 116 -10.59 5.66 -5.29
N ARG A 117 -11.87 5.34 -5.57
CA ARG A 117 -12.48 4.07 -5.20
C ARG A 117 -12.35 3.03 -6.30
N ASP A 118 -12.11 1.79 -5.92
CA ASP A 118 -12.13 0.66 -6.85
C ASP A 118 -13.59 0.28 -7.23
N VAL A 119 -13.73 -0.75 -8.07
CA VAL A 119 -15.04 -1.27 -8.51
C VAL A 119 -15.89 -1.77 -7.33
N GLY A 120 -15.26 -2.17 -6.23
CA GLY A 120 -15.92 -2.59 -4.98
C GLY A 120 -16.26 -1.42 -4.05
N GLY A 121 -15.98 -0.18 -4.43
CA GLY A 121 -16.23 1.01 -3.60
C GLY A 121 -15.20 1.23 -2.50
N VAL A 122 -14.07 0.51 -2.51
CA VAL A 122 -12.99 0.64 -1.53
C VAL A 122 -11.99 1.70 -1.99
N ALA A 123 -11.67 2.63 -1.10
CA ALA A 123 -10.57 3.57 -1.25
C ALA A 123 -9.33 3.01 -0.54
N SER A 124 -8.17 3.01 -1.22
CA SER A 124 -6.88 2.57 -0.66
C SER A 124 -5.89 3.74 -0.74
N PHE A 125 -5.32 4.15 0.39
CA PHE A 125 -4.47 5.34 0.47
C PHE A 125 -3.41 5.21 1.57
N TYR A 126 -2.49 6.17 1.62
CA TYR A 126 -1.56 6.34 2.72
C TYR A 126 -2.01 7.49 3.63
N ILE A 127 -1.93 7.29 4.94
CA ILE A 127 -2.32 8.26 5.96
C ILE A 127 -1.29 8.29 7.07
N LEU A 128 -1.11 9.45 7.70
CA LEU A 128 -0.25 9.58 8.86
C LEU A 128 -1.04 9.32 10.14
N ASP A 129 -0.44 8.57 11.05
CA ASP A 129 -0.97 8.43 12.40
C ASP A 129 -0.66 9.67 13.27
N SER A 130 -1.06 9.62 14.52
CA SER A 130 -0.85 10.72 15.47
C SER A 130 0.62 10.94 15.87
N GLU A 131 1.52 10.01 15.54
CA GLU A 131 2.97 10.10 15.75
C GLU A 131 3.71 10.49 14.47
N GLY A 132 2.97 10.69 13.36
CA GLY A 132 3.55 11.01 12.06
C GLY A 132 4.09 9.80 11.31
N LYS A 133 3.76 8.57 11.72
CA LYS A 133 4.09 7.35 10.98
C LYS A 133 3.11 7.18 9.81
N GLU A 134 3.64 6.82 8.66
CA GLU A 134 2.83 6.55 7.49
C GLU A 134 2.25 5.13 7.54
N LEU A 135 0.93 5.06 7.44
CA LEU A 135 0.16 3.83 7.44
C LEU A 135 -0.47 3.61 6.07
N ARG A 136 -0.65 2.36 5.70
CA ARG A 136 -1.52 1.98 4.58
C ARG A 136 -2.93 1.77 5.12
N ALA A 137 -3.92 2.45 4.53
CA ALA A 137 -5.30 2.40 4.96
C ALA A 137 -6.23 2.04 3.80
N ILE A 138 -7.32 1.38 4.15
CA ILE A 138 -8.48 1.21 3.28
C ILE A 138 -9.72 1.77 3.97
N GLU A 139 -10.64 2.30 3.17
CA GLU A 139 -11.92 2.78 3.64
C GLU A 139 -13.03 2.31 2.69
N GLN A 140 -14.14 1.89 3.27
CA GLN A 140 -15.35 1.57 2.52
C GLN A 140 -16.57 2.02 3.30
N LYS A 141 -17.60 2.45 2.58
CA LYS A 141 -18.87 2.86 3.16
C LYS A 141 -19.89 1.74 3.08
N PHE A 142 -20.62 1.56 4.15
CA PHE A 142 -21.70 0.58 4.25
C PHE A 142 -22.91 1.15 4.94
N ASN A 143 -24.08 0.70 4.49
CA ASN A 143 -25.32 0.90 5.21
C ASN A 143 -25.49 -0.26 6.18
N LEU A 144 -25.52 0.02 7.48
CA LEU A 144 -25.75 -1.00 8.50
C LEU A 144 -27.24 -1.34 8.57
N PHE A 145 -27.55 -2.61 8.65
CA PHE A 145 -28.85 -3.27 8.70
C PHE A 145 -30.10 -2.37 8.76
N GLY A 146 -30.70 -2.08 7.59
CA GLY A 146 -31.98 -1.37 7.49
C GLY A 146 -31.94 0.13 7.72
N GLY A 147 -30.77 0.70 7.98
CA GLY A 147 -30.56 2.13 8.06
C GLY A 147 -30.33 2.75 6.66
N GLU A 148 -30.77 3.98 6.48
CA GLU A 148 -30.46 4.77 5.27
C GLU A 148 -29.06 5.41 5.33
N ASP A 149 -28.40 5.31 6.48
CA ASP A 149 -27.13 5.98 6.76
C ASP A 149 -25.93 5.19 6.32
N GLU A 150 -25.00 5.84 5.60
CA GLU A 150 -23.72 5.27 5.22
C GLU A 150 -22.66 5.53 6.30
N PHE A 151 -22.21 4.47 6.95
CA PHE A 151 -21.07 4.51 7.88
C PHE A 151 -19.77 4.27 7.13
N SER A 152 -18.73 5.01 7.51
CA SER A 152 -17.37 4.83 6.98
C SER A 152 -16.60 3.85 7.85
N PHE A 153 -16.20 2.73 7.29
CA PHE A 153 -15.36 1.71 7.90
C PHE A 153 -13.94 1.89 7.40
N LEU A 154 -13.01 2.20 8.28
CA LEU A 154 -11.60 2.42 7.97
C LEU A 154 -10.75 1.42 8.74
N VAL A 155 -9.82 0.78 8.04
CA VAL A 155 -8.78 -0.07 8.63
C VAL A 155 -7.42 0.40 8.12
N ALA A 156 -6.48 0.60 9.03
CA ALA A 156 -5.12 1.01 8.72
C ALA A 156 -4.10 0.10 9.39
N GLY A 157 -2.98 -0.11 8.71
CA GLY A 157 -1.89 -0.94 9.21
C GLY A 157 -0.52 -0.36 8.89
N ASN A 158 0.46 -0.65 9.75
CA ASN A 158 1.85 -0.29 9.52
C ASN A 158 2.40 -1.08 8.33
N PHE A 159 2.91 -0.33 7.34
CA PHE A 159 3.46 -0.85 6.10
C PHE A 159 5.00 -0.83 6.07
N ASP A 160 5.65 -0.41 7.14
CA ASP A 160 7.10 -0.15 7.15
C ASP A 160 7.94 -1.40 6.87
N GLU A 161 7.58 -2.55 7.45
CA GLU A 161 8.28 -3.82 7.20
C GLU A 161 8.26 -4.19 5.71
N LEU A 162 7.10 -4.00 5.06
CA LEU A 162 6.95 -4.28 3.64
C LEU A 162 7.70 -3.27 2.76
N LYS A 163 7.80 -2.01 3.20
CA LYS A 163 8.65 -1.00 2.53
C LYS A 163 10.12 -1.41 2.55
N GLU A 164 10.60 -1.98 3.66
CA GLU A 164 11.95 -2.50 3.76
C GLU A 164 12.20 -3.66 2.80
N GLU A 165 11.24 -4.59 2.66
CA GLU A 165 11.30 -5.68 1.68
C GLU A 165 11.35 -5.15 0.24
N VAL A 166 10.50 -4.19 -0.11
CA VAL A 166 10.50 -3.54 -1.42
C VAL A 166 11.83 -2.85 -1.70
N GLN A 167 12.39 -2.16 -0.70
CA GLN A 167 13.68 -1.51 -0.83
C GLN A 167 14.83 -2.51 -0.95
N ALA A 168 14.80 -3.62 -0.21
CA ALA A 168 15.79 -4.69 -0.31
C ALA A 168 15.76 -5.33 -1.71
N PHE A 169 14.57 -5.62 -2.22
CA PHE A 169 14.39 -6.11 -3.58
C PHE A 169 14.96 -5.13 -4.63
N ARG A 170 14.63 -3.85 -4.53
CA ARG A 170 15.15 -2.81 -5.44
C ARG A 170 16.66 -2.71 -5.39
N ARG A 171 17.27 -2.77 -4.21
CA ARG A 171 18.75 -2.76 -4.06
C ARG A 171 19.38 -3.98 -4.72
N ALA A 172 18.83 -5.17 -4.51
CA ALA A 172 19.30 -6.40 -5.14
C ALA A 172 19.19 -6.32 -6.67
N LEU A 173 18.06 -5.86 -7.18
CA LEU A 173 17.78 -5.68 -8.60
C LEU A 173 18.80 -4.73 -9.26
N TYR A 174 19.03 -3.58 -8.66
CA TYR A 174 20.01 -2.61 -9.17
C TYR A 174 21.46 -3.14 -9.08
N GLY A 175 21.79 -3.91 -8.04
CA GLY A 175 23.08 -4.57 -7.91
C GLY A 175 23.33 -5.56 -9.05
N VAL A 176 22.36 -6.42 -9.36
CA VAL A 176 22.44 -7.36 -10.49
C VAL A 176 22.58 -6.63 -11.82
N LEU A 177 21.81 -5.56 -12.02
CA LEU A 177 21.88 -4.76 -13.24
C LEU A 177 23.24 -4.07 -13.41
N ALA A 178 23.79 -3.52 -12.33
CA ALA A 178 25.12 -2.93 -12.35
C ALA A 178 26.17 -3.97 -12.74
N LEU A 179 26.10 -5.18 -12.17
CA LEU A 179 27.00 -6.27 -12.51
C LEU A 179 26.91 -6.67 -13.99
N LEU A 180 25.68 -6.81 -14.51
CA LEU A 180 25.44 -7.10 -15.93
C LEU A 180 25.95 -5.97 -16.84
N GLY A 181 25.70 -4.71 -16.47
CA GLY A 181 26.19 -3.54 -17.20
C GLY A 181 27.72 -3.49 -17.23
N PHE A 182 28.39 -3.75 -16.11
CA PHE A 182 29.84 -3.85 -16.06
C PHE A 182 30.38 -5.01 -16.93
N GLY A 183 29.72 -6.16 -16.89
CA GLY A 183 30.09 -7.30 -17.75
C GLY A 183 29.98 -6.98 -19.24
N LEU A 184 28.93 -6.29 -19.64
CA LEU A 184 28.77 -5.82 -21.03
C LEU A 184 29.86 -4.83 -21.42
N LEU A 185 30.17 -3.85 -20.57
CA LEU A 185 31.23 -2.88 -20.84
C LEU A 185 32.59 -3.54 -20.92
N ALA A 186 32.92 -4.46 -20.01
CA ALA A 186 34.15 -5.24 -20.02
C ALA A 186 34.30 -6.09 -21.32
N SER A 187 33.18 -6.73 -21.73
CA SER A 187 33.17 -7.49 -22.98
C SER A 187 33.47 -6.62 -24.20
N ILE A 188 32.90 -5.41 -24.25
CA ILE A 188 33.18 -4.46 -25.34
C ILE A 188 34.66 -4.04 -25.35
N LEU A 189 35.23 -3.74 -24.17
CA LEU A 189 36.63 -3.33 -24.04
C LEU A 189 37.59 -4.43 -24.43
N LEU A 190 37.26 -5.71 -24.20
CA LEU A 190 38.08 -6.85 -24.58
C LEU A 190 38.03 -7.18 -26.09
N GLN A 191 36.97 -6.74 -26.79
CA GLN A 191 36.75 -6.99 -28.21
C GLN A 191 37.31 -5.87 -29.13
N VAL A 192 37.68 -4.73 -28.54
CA VAL A 192 38.26 -3.55 -29.21
C VAL A 192 39.77 -3.53 -29.05
#